data_aaeb61d8db892257c28eb4a6f45145c9
#
_entry.id   aaeb61d8db892257c28eb4a6f45145c9
#
_cell.length_a   1.000
_cell.length_b   1.000
_cell.length_c   1.000
_cell.angle_alpha   90.00
_cell.angle_beta   90.00
_cell.angle_gamma   90.00
#
_symmetry.space_group_name_H-M   'P 1'
#
loop_
_entity.id
_entity.type
_entity.pdbx_description
1 polymer ?
#
loop_
_entity_poly.entity_id
_entity_poly.type
_entity_poly.pdbx_seq_one_letter_code
_entity_poly.pdbx_strand_id
1 'polypeptide(L)'
;MDTSKRDSLTRIVLEDVKTSANLGRRKMISWMIDRLGYRSAGWLADLLARIDEQLEQTSLHETATKALNSFSDGIELHVDDTVPVSGPLLVVANHPGMADIFGVLASLKRDDVKIVAQQKGFMRVLRNINRHMLPIEPDSSFKLKAIRDIIQALNDGMAV
;
A
#
# COMPACT_ATOMS: atom_id res chain seq x y z
N MET A 1 4.56 -5.35 -18.26
CA MET A 1 4.99 -6.48 -17.38
C MET A 1 4.90 -7.79 -18.14
N ASP A 2 5.95 -8.65 -18.07
CA ASP A 2 5.96 -10.00 -18.66
C ASP A 2 4.90 -10.90 -18.00
N THR A 3 4.27 -11.79 -18.80
CA THR A 3 3.18 -12.69 -18.35
C THR A 3 3.60 -13.55 -17.15
N SER A 4 4.83 -14.05 -17.12
CA SER A 4 5.37 -14.85 -16.02
C SER A 4 5.49 -14.05 -14.71
N LYS A 5 5.92 -12.80 -14.79
CA LYS A 5 5.99 -11.89 -13.63
C LYS A 5 4.60 -11.52 -13.12
N ARG A 6 3.66 -11.30 -14.04
CA ARG A 6 2.26 -11.03 -13.71
C ARG A 6 1.63 -12.18 -12.93
N ASP A 7 1.77 -13.41 -13.42
CA ASP A 7 1.22 -14.59 -12.76
C ASP A 7 1.85 -14.83 -11.39
N SER A 8 3.14 -14.59 -11.26
CA SER A 8 3.84 -14.67 -9.97
C SER A 8 3.31 -13.64 -8.97
N LEU A 9 3.16 -12.38 -9.37
CA LEU A 9 2.62 -11.32 -8.52
C LEU A 9 1.15 -11.60 -8.15
N THR A 10 0.34 -12.08 -9.10
CA THR A 10 -1.06 -12.46 -8.85
C THR A 10 -1.17 -13.53 -7.75
N ARG A 11 -0.29 -14.55 -7.78
CA ARG A 11 -0.25 -15.59 -6.73
C ARG A 11 0.15 -15.01 -5.37
N ILE A 12 1.15 -14.13 -5.34
CA ILE A 12 1.58 -13.46 -4.10
C ILE A 12 0.42 -12.65 -3.50
N VAL A 13 -0.25 -11.84 -4.31
CA VAL A 13 -1.42 -11.04 -3.88
C VAL A 13 -2.54 -11.95 -3.37
N LEU A 14 -2.81 -13.06 -4.04
CA LEU A 14 -3.84 -14.02 -3.61
C LEU A 14 -3.51 -14.65 -2.24
N GLU A 15 -2.25 -15.01 -2.02
CA GLU A 15 -1.80 -15.52 -0.71
C GLU A 15 -1.85 -14.44 0.38
N ASP A 16 -1.50 -13.20 0.06
CA ASP A 16 -1.63 -12.07 0.98
C ASP A 16 -3.09 -11.84 1.41
N VAL A 17 -4.04 -11.95 0.49
CA VAL A 17 -5.49 -11.85 0.77
C VAL A 17 -5.95 -13.01 1.65
N LYS A 18 -5.59 -14.25 1.33
CA LYS A 18 -5.94 -15.44 2.14
C LYS A 18 -5.42 -15.31 3.57
N THR A 19 -4.18 -14.89 3.72
CA THR A 19 -3.52 -14.72 5.02
C THR A 19 -4.20 -13.61 5.83
N SER A 20 -4.52 -12.49 5.20
CA SER A 20 -5.19 -11.35 5.85
C SER A 20 -6.59 -11.71 6.36
N ALA A 21 -7.33 -12.50 5.59
CA ALA A 21 -8.68 -12.94 5.93
C ALA A 21 -8.71 -14.19 6.84
N ASN A 22 -7.55 -14.73 7.23
CA ASN A 22 -7.42 -15.97 8.01
C ASN A 22 -8.14 -17.19 7.38
N LEU A 23 -8.23 -17.20 6.04
CA LEU A 23 -8.98 -18.20 5.28
C LEU A 23 -8.14 -19.43 4.90
N GLY A 24 -6.83 -19.39 5.10
CA GLY A 24 -5.90 -20.48 4.73
C GLY A 24 -6.09 -21.79 5.52
N ARG A 25 -6.79 -21.76 6.66
CA ARG A 25 -7.06 -22.94 7.50
C ARG A 25 -8.15 -23.86 6.97
N ARG A 26 -8.99 -23.41 6.03
CA ARG A 26 -10.13 -24.19 5.49
C ARG A 26 -9.83 -24.56 4.03
N LYS A 27 -9.36 -25.76 3.78
CA LYS A 27 -8.93 -26.25 2.44
C LYS A 27 -9.95 -26.00 1.32
N MET A 28 -11.24 -26.21 1.59
CA MET A 28 -12.32 -26.00 0.61
C MET A 28 -12.48 -24.51 0.26
N ILE A 29 -12.43 -23.63 1.27
CA ILE A 29 -12.54 -22.18 1.07
C ILE A 29 -11.29 -21.66 0.34
N SER A 30 -10.11 -22.14 0.70
CA SER A 30 -8.86 -21.80 0.02
C SER A 30 -8.92 -22.18 -1.46
N TRP A 31 -9.40 -23.38 -1.81
CA TRP A 31 -9.57 -23.80 -3.21
C TRP A 31 -10.59 -22.92 -3.97
N MET A 32 -11.71 -22.57 -3.34
CA MET A 32 -12.68 -21.66 -3.96
C MET A 32 -12.09 -20.28 -4.23
N ILE A 33 -11.30 -19.75 -3.29
CA ILE A 33 -10.62 -18.45 -3.45
C ILE A 33 -9.59 -18.54 -4.56
N ASP A 34 -8.82 -19.64 -4.67
CA ASP A 34 -7.86 -19.84 -5.75
C ASP A 34 -8.53 -19.82 -7.13
N ARG A 35 -9.71 -20.41 -7.24
CA ARG A 35 -10.42 -20.50 -8.50
C ARG A 35 -11.22 -19.24 -8.88
N LEU A 36 -11.88 -18.62 -7.91
CA LEU A 36 -12.76 -17.47 -8.13
C LEU A 36 -12.02 -16.13 -7.92
N GLY A 37 -11.09 -16.10 -6.98
CA GLY A 37 -10.33 -14.91 -6.62
C GLY A 37 -9.17 -14.58 -7.57
N TYR A 38 -8.74 -15.51 -8.43
CA TYR A 38 -7.58 -15.31 -9.28
C TYR A 38 -7.72 -14.10 -10.22
N ARG A 39 -8.91 -13.88 -10.77
CA ARG A 39 -9.15 -12.72 -11.66
C ARG A 39 -9.08 -11.39 -10.90
N SER A 40 -9.68 -11.34 -9.71
CA SER A 40 -9.65 -10.14 -8.84
C SER A 40 -8.23 -9.87 -8.32
N ALA A 41 -7.51 -10.92 -7.91
CA ALA A 41 -6.11 -10.82 -7.51
C ALA A 41 -5.22 -10.39 -8.68
N GLY A 42 -5.50 -10.85 -9.91
CA GLY A 42 -4.81 -10.41 -11.12
C GLY A 42 -5.02 -8.93 -11.40
N TRP A 43 -6.25 -8.43 -11.27
CA TRP A 43 -6.53 -6.99 -11.40
C TRP A 43 -5.75 -6.17 -10.35
N LEU A 44 -5.74 -6.61 -9.09
CA LEU A 44 -5.01 -5.94 -8.02
C LEU A 44 -3.48 -6.01 -8.27
N ALA A 45 -2.97 -7.14 -8.74
CA ALA A 45 -1.56 -7.29 -9.10
C ALA A 45 -1.16 -6.34 -10.24
N ASP A 46 -2.00 -6.21 -11.27
CA ASP A 46 -1.78 -5.28 -12.38
C ASP A 46 -1.81 -3.81 -11.89
N LEU A 47 -2.70 -3.48 -10.96
CA LEU A 47 -2.76 -2.15 -10.36
C LEU A 47 -1.50 -1.84 -9.55
N LEU A 48 -1.10 -2.75 -8.65
CA LEU A 48 0.10 -2.58 -7.83
C LEU A 48 1.38 -2.48 -8.69
N ALA A 49 1.48 -3.27 -9.77
CA ALA A 49 2.60 -3.17 -10.68
C ALA A 49 2.64 -1.82 -11.42
N ARG A 50 1.49 -1.31 -11.87
CA ARG A 50 1.40 0.03 -12.48
C ARG A 50 1.79 1.13 -11.50
N ILE A 51 1.34 1.04 -10.24
CA ILE A 51 1.73 1.98 -9.19
C ILE A 51 3.25 1.95 -8.98
N ASP A 52 3.85 0.76 -8.90
CA ASP A 52 5.29 0.60 -8.72
C ASP A 52 6.09 1.21 -9.89
N GLU A 53 5.66 0.98 -11.14
CA GLU A 53 6.25 1.56 -12.35
C GLU A 53 6.08 3.09 -12.38
N GLN A 54 4.91 3.61 -11.99
CA GLN A 54 4.65 5.05 -11.96
C GLN A 54 5.48 5.78 -10.89
N LEU A 55 5.69 5.17 -9.73
CA LEU A 55 6.55 5.72 -8.66
C LEU A 55 8.03 5.86 -9.07
N GLU A 56 8.46 5.24 -10.16
CA GLU A 56 9.79 5.45 -10.72
C GLU A 56 9.87 6.74 -11.55
N GLN A 57 8.75 7.22 -12.10
CA GLN A 57 8.69 8.27 -13.09
C GLN A 57 7.99 9.55 -12.61
N THR A 58 7.11 9.42 -11.61
CA THR A 58 6.28 10.51 -11.11
C THR A 58 6.29 10.57 -9.58
N SER A 59 5.74 11.65 -9.03
CA SER A 59 5.60 11.84 -7.59
C SER A 59 4.64 10.83 -6.95
N LEU A 60 4.78 10.62 -5.64
CA LEU A 60 3.85 9.79 -4.86
C LEU A 60 2.43 10.34 -4.91
N HIS A 61 2.29 11.68 -4.80
CA HIS A 61 1.02 12.39 -4.91
C HIS A 61 0.32 12.13 -6.26
N GLU A 62 1.04 12.30 -7.38
CA GLU A 62 0.47 12.07 -8.71
C GLU A 62 0.10 10.59 -8.93
N THR A 63 0.96 9.67 -8.48
CA THR A 63 0.71 8.23 -8.56
C THR A 63 -0.52 7.85 -7.76
N ALA A 64 -0.67 8.38 -6.54
CA ALA A 64 -1.84 8.14 -5.70
C ALA A 64 -3.13 8.68 -6.34
N THR A 65 -3.08 9.88 -6.92
CA THR A 65 -4.22 10.47 -7.63
C THR A 65 -4.63 9.63 -8.83
N LYS A 66 -3.68 9.15 -9.64
CA LYS A 66 -3.96 8.26 -10.78
C LYS A 66 -4.53 6.90 -10.33
N ALA A 67 -3.98 6.34 -9.25
CA ALA A 67 -4.49 5.09 -8.68
C ALA A 67 -5.94 5.25 -8.23
N LEU A 68 -6.26 6.32 -7.53
CA LEU A 68 -7.59 6.60 -7.02
C LEU A 68 -8.62 6.78 -8.15
N ASN A 69 -8.25 7.47 -9.23
CA ASN A 69 -9.08 7.63 -10.43
C ASN A 69 -9.37 6.30 -11.16
N SER A 70 -8.64 5.22 -10.85
CA SER A 70 -8.94 3.88 -11.40
C SER A 70 -10.07 3.15 -10.68
N PHE A 71 -10.53 3.65 -9.52
CA PHE A 71 -11.67 3.08 -8.77
C PHE A 71 -12.87 4.02 -8.66
N SER A 72 -12.68 5.31 -8.97
CA SER A 72 -13.71 6.33 -8.79
C SER A 72 -13.76 7.27 -9.98
N ASP A 73 -14.93 7.84 -10.23
CA ASP A 73 -15.15 8.83 -11.30
C ASP A 73 -14.64 10.23 -10.93
N GLY A 74 -14.02 10.37 -9.75
CA GLY A 74 -13.45 11.60 -9.23
C GLY A 74 -13.33 11.59 -7.72
N ILE A 75 -12.58 12.55 -7.20
CA ILE A 75 -12.39 12.75 -5.76
C ILE A 75 -12.64 14.21 -5.44
N GLU A 76 -13.44 14.44 -4.45
CA GLU A 76 -13.54 15.75 -3.80
C GLU A 76 -12.71 15.71 -2.51
N LEU A 77 -11.63 16.48 -2.50
CA LEU A 77 -10.74 16.59 -1.35
C LEU A 77 -11.09 17.88 -0.59
N HIS A 78 -11.68 17.73 0.58
CA HIS A 78 -11.82 18.82 1.55
C HIS A 78 -10.58 18.80 2.46
N VAL A 79 -9.56 19.55 2.08
CA VAL A 79 -8.27 19.60 2.79
C VAL A 79 -8.06 21.01 3.33
N ASP A 80 -7.63 21.09 4.57
CA ASP A 80 -7.18 22.35 5.15
C ASP A 80 -5.85 22.76 4.49
N ASP A 81 -5.74 24.00 4.02
CA ASP A 81 -4.53 24.56 3.41
C ASP A 81 -3.35 24.62 4.38
N THR A 82 -3.57 24.34 5.66
CA THR A 82 -2.53 24.27 6.69
C THR A 82 -1.73 22.98 6.72
N VAL A 83 -2.05 21.99 5.86
CA VAL A 83 -1.28 20.73 5.81
C VAL A 83 0.17 21.01 5.41
N PRO A 84 1.17 20.67 6.27
CA PRO A 84 2.57 20.97 5.98
C PRO A 84 3.08 20.20 4.77
N VAL A 85 3.71 20.90 3.83
CA VAL A 85 4.34 20.30 2.63
C VAL A 85 5.77 19.83 2.88
N SER A 86 6.32 20.11 4.07
CA SER A 86 7.68 19.68 4.50
C SER A 86 7.76 19.64 6.02
N GLY A 87 8.81 19.00 6.53
CA GLY A 87 9.02 18.81 7.96
C GLY A 87 8.23 17.61 8.53
N PRO A 88 8.43 17.26 9.81
CA PRO A 88 7.81 16.10 10.41
C PRO A 88 6.29 16.24 10.46
N LEU A 89 5.59 15.22 10.00
CA LEU A 89 4.13 15.15 10.01
C LEU A 89 3.68 13.74 10.35
N LEU A 90 2.87 13.60 11.40
CA LEU A 90 2.19 12.34 11.70
C LEU A 90 0.74 12.43 11.22
N VAL A 91 0.39 11.56 10.28
CA VAL A 91 -0.97 11.44 9.74
C VAL A 91 -1.64 10.22 10.34
N VAL A 92 -2.79 10.41 10.94
CA VAL A 92 -3.60 9.33 11.49
C VAL A 92 -4.97 9.37 10.84
N ALA A 93 -5.39 8.25 10.26
CA ALA A 93 -6.67 8.12 9.59
C ALA A 93 -7.35 6.80 9.95
N ASN A 94 -8.68 6.78 9.98
CA ASN A 94 -9.42 5.54 9.90
C ASN A 94 -9.25 4.95 8.50
N HIS A 95 -9.15 3.62 8.42
CA HIS A 95 -8.87 2.91 7.17
C HIS A 95 -9.95 1.85 6.89
N PRO A 96 -11.18 2.27 6.50
CA PRO A 96 -12.27 1.35 6.21
C PRO A 96 -12.11 0.57 4.91
N GLY A 97 -11.25 1.03 3.98
CA GLY A 97 -11.08 0.39 2.68
C GLY A 97 -9.74 0.63 2.00
N MET A 98 -9.52 -0.03 0.87
CA MET A 98 -8.26 0.03 0.14
C MET A 98 -8.01 1.39 -0.55
N ALA A 99 -9.07 2.12 -0.89
CA ALA A 99 -8.96 3.40 -1.59
C ALA A 99 -8.50 4.55 -0.68
N ASP A 100 -8.70 4.43 0.64
CA ASP A 100 -8.45 5.51 1.60
C ASP A 100 -7.00 5.98 1.61
N ILE A 101 -6.06 5.02 1.53
CA ILE A 101 -4.63 5.35 1.51
C ILE A 101 -4.28 6.24 0.31
N PHE A 102 -4.88 5.98 -0.85
CA PHE A 102 -4.64 6.82 -2.03
C PHE A 102 -5.24 8.22 -1.86
N GLY A 103 -6.39 8.33 -1.20
CA GLY A 103 -6.98 9.62 -0.85
C GLY A 103 -6.07 10.45 0.06
N VAL A 104 -5.53 9.83 1.11
CA VAL A 104 -4.57 10.48 2.02
C VAL A 104 -3.32 10.91 1.25
N LEU A 105 -2.69 10.01 0.50
CA LEU A 105 -1.47 10.32 -0.26
C LEU A 105 -1.69 11.40 -1.32
N ALA A 106 -2.84 11.40 -1.99
CA ALA A 106 -3.22 12.44 -2.95
C ALA A 106 -3.42 13.80 -2.29
N SER A 107 -3.79 13.86 -1.00
CA SER A 107 -4.00 15.12 -0.28
C SER A 107 -2.73 15.75 0.25
N LEU A 108 -1.68 14.95 0.53
CA LEU A 108 -0.47 15.43 1.22
C LEU A 108 0.47 16.26 0.36
N LYS A 109 0.42 16.14 -0.97
CA LYS A 109 1.26 16.87 -1.96
C LYS A 109 2.76 16.83 -1.63
N ARG A 110 3.28 15.70 -1.14
CA ARG A 110 4.69 15.49 -0.81
C ARG A 110 5.10 14.02 -1.08
N ASP A 111 6.41 13.82 -1.30
CA ASP A 111 6.97 12.52 -1.69
C ASP A 111 7.72 11.81 -0.56
N ASP A 112 8.09 12.54 0.48
CA ASP A 112 8.82 12.03 1.65
C ASP A 112 7.88 11.38 2.68
N VAL A 113 6.94 10.58 2.19
CA VAL A 113 5.92 9.91 3.01
C VAL A 113 6.31 8.46 3.25
N LYS A 114 6.19 8.02 4.50
CA LYS A 114 6.30 6.63 4.94
C LYS A 114 4.96 6.11 5.41
N ILE A 115 4.59 4.93 4.94
CA ILE A 115 3.30 4.29 5.23
C ILE A 115 3.54 3.13 6.18
N VAL A 116 2.94 3.19 7.35
CA VAL A 116 3.01 2.13 8.34
C VAL A 116 1.97 1.06 8.00
N ALA A 117 2.42 -0.14 7.64
CA ALA A 117 1.52 -1.22 7.26
C ALA A 117 2.08 -2.60 7.63
N GLN A 118 1.18 -3.57 7.77
CA GLN A 118 1.58 -4.96 7.94
C GLN A 118 2.37 -5.44 6.72
N GLN A 119 3.51 -6.09 6.95
CA GLN A 119 4.33 -6.67 5.88
C GLN A 119 3.51 -7.62 5.01
N LYS A 120 3.52 -7.39 3.71
CA LYS A 120 2.86 -8.21 2.68
C LYS A 120 3.88 -8.74 1.68
N GLY A 121 3.55 -9.86 1.04
CA GLY A 121 4.42 -10.50 0.06
C GLY A 121 4.73 -9.60 -1.13
N PHE A 122 3.73 -8.86 -1.63
CA PHE A 122 3.91 -7.95 -2.76
C PHE A 122 4.91 -6.81 -2.48
N MET A 123 5.01 -6.33 -1.23
CA MET A 123 5.97 -5.29 -0.85
C MET A 123 7.41 -5.72 -1.07
N ARG A 124 7.70 -7.02 -0.99
CA ARG A 124 9.06 -7.56 -1.19
C ARG A 124 9.50 -7.58 -2.65
N VAL A 125 8.55 -7.59 -3.59
CA VAL A 125 8.81 -7.67 -5.03
C VAL A 125 8.64 -6.33 -5.75
N LEU A 126 7.85 -5.41 -5.19
CA LEU A 126 7.58 -4.08 -5.71
C LEU A 126 8.46 -3.05 -4.98
N ARG A 127 9.61 -2.72 -5.59
CA ARG A 127 10.68 -1.94 -4.94
C ARG A 127 10.30 -0.49 -4.68
N ASN A 128 9.60 0.13 -5.63
CA ASN A 128 9.22 1.54 -5.53
C ASN A 128 8.13 1.74 -4.48
N ILE A 129 7.17 0.83 -4.39
CA ILE A 129 6.20 0.80 -3.29
C ILE A 129 6.92 0.55 -1.96
N ASN A 130 7.80 -0.46 -1.91
CA ASN A 130 8.47 -0.85 -0.67
C ASN A 130 9.30 0.28 -0.03
N ARG A 131 9.91 1.17 -0.84
CA ARG A 131 10.68 2.31 -0.30
C ARG A 131 9.83 3.31 0.49
N HIS A 132 8.51 3.34 0.27
CA HIS A 132 7.57 4.16 1.03
C HIS A 132 6.96 3.44 2.23
N MET A 133 7.28 2.17 2.46
CA MET A 133 6.68 1.38 3.53
C MET A 133 7.55 1.34 4.78
N LEU A 134 6.90 1.44 5.94
CA LEU A 134 7.44 1.04 7.25
C LEU A 134 6.70 -0.24 7.68
N PRO A 135 7.28 -1.42 7.43
CA PRO A 135 6.58 -2.67 7.67
C PRO A 135 6.46 -2.99 9.15
N ILE A 136 5.28 -3.41 9.57
CA ILE A 136 5.02 -3.98 10.90
C ILE A 136 4.87 -5.50 10.75
N GLU A 137 5.68 -6.24 11.51
CA GLU A 137 5.50 -7.68 11.66
C GLU A 137 4.50 -7.98 12.79
N PRO A 138 3.75 -9.11 12.71
CA PRO A 138 2.75 -9.44 13.71
C PRO A 138 3.32 -9.72 15.12
N ASP A 139 4.60 -10.06 15.22
CA ASP A 139 5.27 -10.41 16.48
C ASP A 139 5.52 -9.18 17.36
N SER A 140 5.39 -9.34 18.67
CA SER A 140 5.55 -8.28 19.66
C SER A 140 6.96 -7.67 19.70
N SER A 141 8.00 -8.45 19.40
CA SER A 141 9.40 -7.97 19.33
C SER A 141 9.61 -6.93 18.25
N PHE A 142 8.85 -6.98 17.15
CA PHE A 142 8.94 -6.05 16.03
C PHE A 142 8.18 -4.73 16.26
N LYS A 143 7.26 -4.67 17.22
CA LYS A 143 6.52 -3.44 17.52
C LYS A 143 7.44 -2.30 17.97
N LEU A 144 8.42 -2.60 18.83
CA LEU A 144 9.40 -1.61 19.29
C LEU A 144 10.30 -1.12 18.15
N LYS A 145 10.65 -2.01 17.21
CA LYS A 145 11.40 -1.63 16.02
C LYS A 145 10.57 -0.67 15.15
N ALA A 146 9.32 -1.01 14.87
CA ALA A 146 8.42 -0.16 14.08
C ALA A 146 8.26 1.24 14.69
N ILE A 147 8.09 1.34 16.01
CA ILE A 147 8.02 2.63 16.71
C ILE A 147 9.31 3.43 16.54
N ARG A 148 10.48 2.80 16.65
CA ARG A 148 11.77 3.48 16.42
C ARG A 148 11.91 3.97 14.99
N ASP A 149 11.53 3.15 14.01
CA ASP A 149 11.58 3.49 12.59
C ASP A 149 10.64 4.68 12.28
N ILE A 150 9.44 4.73 12.90
CA ILE A 150 8.51 5.87 12.82
C ILE A 150 9.14 7.13 13.41
N ILE A 151 9.68 7.04 14.64
CA ILE A 151 10.33 8.19 15.31
C ILE A 151 11.51 8.68 14.47
N GLN A 152 12.30 7.78 13.92
CA GLN A 152 13.43 8.14 13.07
C GLN A 152 12.96 8.88 11.82
N ALA A 153 11.94 8.36 11.10
CA ALA A 153 11.41 9.01 9.92
C ALA A 153 10.88 10.44 10.23
N LEU A 154 10.19 10.61 11.36
CA LEU A 154 9.73 11.93 11.81
C LEU A 154 10.92 12.85 12.15
N ASN A 155 11.96 12.36 12.82
CA ASN A 155 13.16 13.14 13.12
C ASN A 155 13.93 13.54 11.85
N ASP A 156 13.86 12.71 10.80
CA ASP A 156 14.41 13.02 9.48
C ASP A 156 13.55 14.01 8.67
N GLY A 157 12.46 14.52 9.28
CA GLY A 157 11.56 15.49 8.67
C GLY A 157 10.53 14.90 7.72
N MET A 158 10.36 13.57 7.69
CA MET A 158 9.40 12.90 6.81
C MET A 158 7.96 12.97 7.36
N ALA A 159 6.98 12.72 6.48
CA ALA A 159 5.61 12.38 6.88
C ALA A 159 5.48 10.87 7.13
N VAL A 160 4.70 10.48 8.15
CA VAL A 160 4.38 9.09 8.49
C VAL A 160 2.89 8.95 8.69
#